data_490743f22fc93e126f821e83332528d6
#
_entry.id   490743f22fc93e126f821e83332528d6
#
_cell.length_a   1.000
_cell.length_b   1.000
_cell.length_c   1.000
_cell.angle_alpha   90.00
_cell.angle_beta   90.00
_cell.angle_gamma   90.00
#
_symmetry.space_group_name_H-M   'P 1'
#
loop_
_entity.id
_entity.type
_entity.pdbx_description
1 polymer ?
#
loop_
_entity_poly.entity_id
_entity_poly.type
_entity_poly.pdbx_seq_one_letter_code
_entity_poly.pdbx_strand_id
1 'polypeptide(L)'
;MHVEDYMNETPACLLAMLTQTREDLWQAAKALTERGVTRIILTGSGTSYHGALTARSFMQQWCGLPVDVYWPFLLDDSALTLSDKALVIGISQGGGSLSTLAAMERARAAGHLTASMAGEAPAVIDRAADLVLTVPCGEERAGAKTKGYHCTILNLMLLGLAVASRQRRLSDEERKALLVRMDTTFNHLPTLIEASQAWVLNHARPLIDSADIRLTGPARLFGTVQEGALKMLETLRCPVAGYEFEEFIHGIYNAFDERSTLIMLDP
;
A
#
# COMPACT_ATOMS: atom_id res chain seq x y z
N MET A 1 -8.68 -21.94 2.21
CA MET A 1 -7.45 -21.25 1.78
C MET A 1 -6.88 -20.52 2.98
N HIS A 2 -5.63 -20.75 3.29
CA HIS A 2 -4.89 -20.13 4.38
C HIS A 2 -4.13 -18.89 3.87
N VAL A 3 -3.60 -18.08 4.78
CA VAL A 3 -2.76 -16.91 4.43
C VAL A 3 -1.58 -17.32 3.54
N GLU A 4 -0.96 -18.44 3.84
CA GLU A 4 0.16 -19.01 3.11
C GLU A 4 -0.17 -19.30 1.63
N ASP A 5 -1.38 -19.77 1.32
CA ASP A 5 -1.82 -20.01 -0.05
C ASP A 5 -1.76 -18.72 -0.87
N TYR A 6 -2.25 -17.60 -0.29
CA TYR A 6 -2.23 -16.29 -0.93
C TYR A 6 -0.82 -15.66 -1.01
N MET A 7 0.04 -15.95 -0.03
CA MET A 7 1.46 -15.57 -0.14
C MET A 7 2.11 -16.23 -1.35
N ASN A 8 1.84 -17.53 -1.56
CA ASN A 8 2.37 -18.30 -2.69
C ASN A 8 1.76 -17.89 -4.05
N GLU A 9 0.52 -17.38 -4.08
CA GLU A 9 -0.09 -16.81 -5.30
C GLU A 9 0.48 -15.43 -5.68
N THR A 10 0.99 -14.69 -4.72
CA THR A 10 1.39 -13.28 -4.89
C THR A 10 2.39 -13.07 -6.03
N PRO A 11 3.49 -13.86 -6.17
CA PRO A 11 4.46 -13.65 -7.26
C PRO A 11 3.84 -13.73 -8.65
N ALA A 12 3.03 -14.76 -8.90
CA ALA A 12 2.36 -14.94 -10.19
C ALA A 12 1.39 -13.81 -10.50
N CYS A 13 0.65 -13.34 -9.48
CA CYS A 13 -0.27 -12.23 -9.61
C CYS A 13 0.45 -10.92 -9.97
N LEU A 14 1.55 -10.61 -9.29
CA LEU A 14 2.36 -9.41 -9.57
C LEU A 14 2.96 -9.45 -10.97
N LEU A 15 3.50 -10.59 -11.40
CA LEU A 15 4.03 -10.77 -12.77
C LEU A 15 2.93 -10.57 -13.83
N ALA A 16 1.74 -11.12 -13.60
CA ALA A 16 0.61 -10.92 -14.50
C ALA A 16 0.20 -9.45 -14.60
N MET A 17 0.23 -8.69 -13.50
CA MET A 17 -0.07 -7.25 -13.50
C MET A 17 0.90 -6.43 -14.33
N LEU A 18 2.18 -6.83 -14.42
CA LEU A 18 3.19 -6.12 -15.24
C LEU A 18 2.93 -6.24 -16.74
N THR A 19 2.29 -7.31 -17.17
CA THR A 19 2.05 -7.61 -18.60
C THR A 19 0.68 -7.13 -19.08
N GLN A 20 -0.22 -6.76 -18.18
CA GLN A 20 -1.56 -6.31 -18.54
C GLN A 20 -1.56 -4.87 -19.07
N THR A 21 -2.38 -4.62 -20.10
CA THR A 21 -2.72 -3.25 -20.49
C THR A 21 -3.62 -2.64 -19.43
N ARG A 22 -3.18 -1.54 -18.84
CA ARG A 22 -3.84 -0.86 -17.73
C ARG A 22 -4.42 0.48 -18.20
N GLU A 23 -5.46 0.38 -19.01
CA GLU A 23 -6.14 1.56 -19.57
C GLU A 23 -6.71 2.46 -18.47
N ASP A 24 -7.23 1.87 -17.38
CA ASP A 24 -7.73 2.58 -16.22
C ASP A 24 -6.68 3.53 -15.61
N LEU A 25 -5.43 3.06 -15.46
CA LEU A 25 -4.33 3.86 -14.94
C LEU A 25 -3.90 4.97 -15.91
N TRP A 26 -3.92 4.69 -17.21
CA TRP A 26 -3.62 5.70 -18.24
C TRP A 26 -4.69 6.79 -18.31
N GLN A 27 -5.96 6.45 -18.18
CA GLN A 27 -7.06 7.40 -18.11
C GLN A 27 -6.97 8.26 -16.84
N ALA A 28 -6.59 7.68 -15.71
CA ALA A 28 -6.35 8.43 -14.48
C ALA A 28 -5.19 9.42 -14.64
N ALA A 29 -4.08 8.99 -15.22
CA ALA A 29 -2.93 9.87 -15.50
C ALA A 29 -3.30 11.00 -16.47
N LYS A 30 -4.14 10.72 -17.47
CA LYS A 30 -4.67 11.71 -18.40
C LYS A 30 -5.55 12.72 -17.67
N ALA A 31 -6.55 12.27 -16.92
CA ALA A 31 -7.47 13.11 -16.17
C ALA A 31 -6.74 14.01 -15.15
N LEU A 32 -5.74 13.47 -14.45
CA LEU A 32 -4.88 14.20 -13.53
C LEU A 32 -4.20 15.38 -14.24
N THR A 33 -3.61 15.14 -15.42
CA THR A 33 -2.92 16.17 -16.19
C THR A 33 -3.89 17.24 -16.72
N GLU A 34 -5.01 16.81 -17.32
CA GLU A 34 -5.99 17.70 -17.95
C GLU A 34 -6.73 18.57 -16.94
N ARG A 35 -6.96 18.08 -15.72
CA ARG A 35 -7.58 18.84 -14.63
C ARG A 35 -6.59 19.72 -13.86
N GLY A 36 -5.30 19.66 -14.19
CA GLY A 36 -4.26 20.44 -13.52
C GLY A 36 -4.11 20.08 -12.06
N VAL A 37 -4.13 18.76 -11.75
CA VAL A 37 -3.92 18.24 -10.40
C VAL A 37 -2.49 18.52 -9.97
N THR A 38 -2.33 19.05 -8.77
CA THR A 38 -1.03 19.44 -8.18
C THR A 38 -0.64 18.59 -6.97
N ARG A 39 -1.53 17.71 -6.50
CA ARG A 39 -1.32 16.87 -5.32
C ARG A 39 -2.09 15.55 -5.46
N ILE A 40 -1.54 14.49 -4.94
CA ILE A 40 -2.23 13.20 -4.80
C ILE A 40 -2.47 12.91 -3.33
N ILE A 41 -3.68 12.52 -2.99
CA ILE A 41 -4.08 12.11 -1.64
C ILE A 41 -4.54 10.66 -1.71
N LEU A 42 -3.89 9.79 -0.94
CA LEU A 42 -4.28 8.40 -0.77
C LEU A 42 -5.01 8.25 0.56
N THR A 43 -6.14 7.56 0.57
CA THR A 43 -6.89 7.34 1.80
C THR A 43 -7.42 5.91 1.88
N GLY A 44 -7.31 5.30 3.05
CA GLY A 44 -7.72 3.94 3.34
C GLY A 44 -7.48 3.58 4.80
N SER A 45 -7.90 2.40 5.22
CA SER A 45 -7.72 1.91 6.60
C SER A 45 -6.95 0.58 6.62
N GLY A 46 -6.23 0.32 7.72
CA GLY A 46 -5.46 -0.93 7.91
C GLY A 46 -4.51 -1.20 6.76
N THR A 47 -4.57 -2.40 6.20
CA THR A 47 -3.75 -2.85 5.07
C THR A 47 -3.74 -1.87 3.89
N SER A 48 -4.89 -1.25 3.58
CA SER A 48 -4.99 -0.26 2.49
C SER A 48 -4.21 1.02 2.80
N TYR A 49 -4.23 1.48 4.04
CA TYR A 49 -3.43 2.61 4.50
C TYR A 49 -1.93 2.29 4.47
N HIS A 50 -1.54 1.11 4.95
CA HIS A 50 -0.15 0.68 4.95
C HIS A 50 0.40 0.47 3.53
N GLY A 51 -0.40 -0.06 2.62
CA GLY A 51 -0.05 -0.16 1.20
C GLY A 51 0.18 1.21 0.55
N ALA A 52 -0.67 2.18 0.88
CA ALA A 52 -0.51 3.57 0.45
C ALA A 52 0.79 4.19 1.00
N LEU A 53 1.10 3.99 2.29
CA LEU A 53 2.36 4.45 2.90
C LEU A 53 3.58 3.84 2.21
N THR A 54 3.54 2.54 1.91
CA THR A 54 4.64 1.84 1.24
C THR A 54 4.88 2.37 -0.18
N ALA A 55 3.81 2.64 -0.93
CA ALA A 55 3.90 3.15 -2.30
C ALA A 55 4.24 4.66 -2.39
N ARG A 56 3.99 5.42 -1.31
CA ARG A 56 4.05 6.89 -1.27
C ARG A 56 5.35 7.46 -1.86
N SER A 57 6.50 7.01 -1.35
CA SER A 57 7.80 7.56 -1.76
C SER A 57 8.08 7.31 -3.24
N PHE A 58 7.76 6.12 -3.75
CA PHE A 58 7.88 5.80 -5.16
C PHE A 58 6.97 6.68 -6.01
N MET A 59 5.70 6.81 -5.65
CA MET A 59 4.76 7.66 -6.37
C MET A 59 5.24 9.13 -6.39
N GLN A 60 5.64 9.66 -5.24
CA GLN A 60 6.11 11.05 -5.13
C GLN A 60 7.33 11.30 -6.01
N GLN A 61 8.29 10.37 -6.03
CA GLN A 61 9.48 10.46 -6.86
C GLN A 61 9.13 10.52 -8.35
N TRP A 62 8.27 9.62 -8.81
CA TRP A 62 7.98 9.51 -10.24
C TRP A 62 6.90 10.48 -10.72
N CYS A 63 5.81 10.67 -9.99
CA CYS A 63 4.79 11.66 -10.36
C CYS A 63 5.33 13.10 -10.30
N GLY A 64 6.33 13.36 -9.44
CA GLY A 64 6.82 14.72 -9.18
C GLY A 64 5.77 15.63 -8.55
N LEU A 65 4.82 15.04 -7.84
CA LEU A 65 3.76 15.71 -7.10
C LEU A 65 3.83 15.30 -5.63
N PRO A 66 3.44 16.16 -4.69
CA PRO A 66 3.22 15.74 -3.32
C PRO A 66 2.22 14.58 -3.25
N VAL A 67 2.55 13.56 -2.47
CA VAL A 67 1.69 12.39 -2.22
C VAL A 67 1.49 12.27 -0.72
N ASP A 68 0.28 12.49 -0.26
CA ASP A 68 -0.09 12.40 1.15
C ASP A 68 -0.95 11.18 1.39
N VAL A 69 -0.85 10.63 2.60
CA VAL A 69 -1.62 9.45 3.00
C VAL A 69 -2.38 9.77 4.27
N TYR A 70 -3.70 9.59 4.23
CA TYR A 70 -4.57 9.85 5.37
C TYR A 70 -5.41 8.62 5.73
N TRP A 71 -5.66 8.43 7.01
CA TRP A 71 -6.83 7.66 7.41
C TRP A 71 -8.09 8.38 6.99
N PRO A 72 -9.17 7.68 6.59
CA PRO A 72 -10.38 8.31 6.07
C PRO A 72 -11.02 9.32 7.03
N PHE A 73 -10.91 9.08 8.34
CA PHE A 73 -11.45 9.97 9.37
C PHE A 73 -10.59 11.21 9.65
N LEU A 74 -9.32 11.22 9.21
CA LEU A 74 -8.44 12.39 9.27
C LEU A 74 -8.43 13.20 7.96
N LEU A 75 -9.06 12.72 6.91
CA LEU A 75 -9.26 13.49 5.68
C LEU A 75 -10.51 14.33 5.84
N ASP A 76 -10.39 15.39 6.59
CA ASP A 76 -11.46 16.34 6.90
C ASP A 76 -11.43 17.57 5.98
N ASP A 77 -12.33 18.51 6.24
CA ASP A 77 -12.44 19.74 5.44
C ASP A 77 -11.16 20.59 5.48
N SER A 78 -10.41 20.55 6.58
CA SER A 78 -9.15 21.29 6.68
C SER A 78 -8.08 20.78 5.73
N ALA A 79 -8.02 19.45 5.53
CA ALA A 79 -7.10 18.83 4.57
C ALA A 79 -7.56 19.01 3.11
N LEU A 80 -8.86 19.21 2.88
CA LEU A 80 -9.48 19.31 1.55
C LEU A 80 -9.68 20.76 1.07
N THR A 81 -9.71 21.74 1.97
CA THR A 81 -9.93 23.16 1.61
C THR A 81 -8.67 23.89 1.15
N LEU A 82 -7.52 23.25 1.11
CA LEU A 82 -6.33 23.82 0.49
C LEU A 82 -6.63 24.14 -0.97
N SER A 83 -6.12 25.27 -1.46
CA SER A 83 -6.34 25.78 -2.83
C SER A 83 -5.87 24.84 -3.94
N ASP A 84 -5.22 23.75 -3.58
CA ASP A 84 -4.64 22.77 -4.49
C ASP A 84 -5.71 21.83 -5.05
N LYS A 85 -5.67 21.60 -6.35
CA LYS A 85 -6.47 20.56 -6.98
C LYS A 85 -5.83 19.20 -6.70
N ALA A 86 -6.54 18.35 -5.97
CA ALA A 86 -6.05 17.01 -5.66
C ALA A 86 -6.72 15.91 -6.50
N LEU A 87 -5.96 14.82 -6.73
CA LEU A 87 -6.54 13.51 -7.01
C LEU A 87 -6.61 12.74 -5.69
N VAL A 88 -7.82 12.47 -5.22
CA VAL A 88 -8.07 11.71 -4.00
C VAL A 88 -8.39 10.26 -4.37
N ILE A 89 -7.54 9.32 -3.95
CA ILE A 89 -7.70 7.89 -4.24
C ILE A 89 -8.15 7.18 -2.97
N GLY A 90 -9.39 6.74 -2.95
CA GLY A 90 -9.93 5.89 -1.88
C GLY A 90 -9.56 4.42 -2.12
N ILE A 91 -8.86 3.82 -1.17
CA ILE A 91 -8.34 2.45 -1.27
C ILE A 91 -9.10 1.55 -0.29
N SER A 92 -9.73 0.51 -0.82
CA SER A 92 -10.40 -0.52 -0.04
C SER A 92 -10.34 -1.85 -0.77
N GLN A 93 -9.54 -2.79 -0.31
CA GLN A 93 -9.33 -4.07 -1.02
C GLN A 93 -10.64 -4.81 -1.31
N GLY A 94 -11.52 -4.95 -0.32
CA GLY A 94 -12.85 -5.54 -0.50
C GLY A 94 -13.91 -4.54 -0.99
N GLY A 95 -13.54 -3.30 -1.28
CA GLY A 95 -14.42 -2.27 -1.85
C GLY A 95 -15.54 -1.75 -0.94
N GLY A 96 -15.71 -2.29 0.27
CA GLY A 96 -16.87 -2.05 1.14
C GLY A 96 -16.67 -1.02 2.25
N SER A 97 -15.52 -0.34 2.36
CA SER A 97 -15.20 0.57 3.47
C SER A 97 -16.08 1.83 3.45
N LEU A 98 -17.02 1.94 4.37
CA LEU A 98 -17.91 3.11 4.48
C LEU A 98 -17.14 4.39 4.90
N SER A 99 -16.11 4.26 5.72
CA SER A 99 -15.28 5.41 6.08
C SER A 99 -14.49 5.96 4.89
N THR A 100 -13.96 5.08 4.04
CA THR A 100 -13.28 5.46 2.79
C THR A 100 -14.27 6.10 1.82
N LEU A 101 -15.47 5.53 1.67
CA LEU A 101 -16.54 6.11 0.85
C LEU A 101 -16.86 7.53 1.31
N ALA A 102 -17.13 7.73 2.61
CA ALA A 102 -17.46 9.04 3.16
C ALA A 102 -16.33 10.07 2.97
N ALA A 103 -15.06 9.66 3.07
CA ALA A 103 -13.92 10.53 2.79
C ALA A 103 -13.87 10.95 1.31
N MET A 104 -14.14 10.02 0.39
CA MET A 104 -14.21 10.31 -1.04
C MET A 104 -15.39 11.23 -1.39
N GLU A 105 -16.56 11.03 -0.77
CA GLU A 105 -17.73 11.90 -0.94
C GLU A 105 -17.43 13.34 -0.51
N ARG A 106 -16.74 13.53 0.62
CA ARG A 106 -16.28 14.88 1.06
C ARG A 106 -15.31 15.49 0.06
N ALA A 107 -14.32 14.70 -0.40
CA ALA A 107 -13.35 15.17 -1.39
C ALA A 107 -14.02 15.59 -2.70
N ARG A 108 -14.98 14.82 -3.18
CA ARG A 108 -15.77 15.13 -4.38
C ARG A 108 -16.62 16.39 -4.19
N ALA A 109 -17.26 16.54 -3.04
CA ALA A 109 -18.04 17.73 -2.69
C ALA A 109 -17.16 19.00 -2.62
N ALA A 110 -15.89 18.85 -2.21
CA ALA A 110 -14.88 19.93 -2.23
C ALA A 110 -14.33 20.23 -3.64
N GLY A 111 -14.76 19.50 -4.67
CA GLY A 111 -14.37 19.74 -6.07
C GLY A 111 -13.07 19.05 -6.50
N HIS A 112 -12.55 18.12 -5.72
CA HIS A 112 -11.39 17.32 -6.08
C HIS A 112 -11.76 16.19 -7.07
N LEU A 113 -10.78 15.77 -7.86
CA LEU A 113 -10.89 14.56 -8.68
C LEU A 113 -10.82 13.34 -7.75
N THR A 114 -11.75 12.41 -7.89
CA THR A 114 -11.80 11.22 -7.04
C THR A 114 -11.58 9.93 -7.83
N ALA A 115 -10.86 8.99 -7.24
CA ALA A 115 -10.70 7.64 -7.78
C ALA A 115 -10.92 6.60 -6.69
N SER A 116 -11.59 5.49 -7.03
CA SER A 116 -11.65 4.31 -6.20
C SER A 116 -10.57 3.32 -6.60
N MET A 117 -10.06 2.56 -5.63
CA MET A 117 -9.11 1.47 -5.85
C MET A 117 -9.53 0.26 -5.00
N ALA A 118 -10.04 -0.78 -5.67
CA ALA A 118 -10.53 -1.98 -5.04
C ALA A 118 -10.11 -3.24 -5.80
N GLY A 119 -10.08 -4.39 -5.11
CA GLY A 119 -9.77 -5.70 -5.72
C GLY A 119 -10.91 -6.28 -6.55
N GLU A 120 -12.12 -5.76 -6.35
CA GLU A 120 -13.34 -6.21 -7.03
C GLU A 120 -14.12 -5.00 -7.55
N ALA A 121 -14.73 -5.16 -8.71
CA ALA A 121 -15.63 -4.16 -9.28
C ALA A 121 -16.95 -4.86 -9.71
N PRO A 122 -18.12 -4.26 -9.50
CA PRO A 122 -18.33 -2.93 -8.87
C PRO A 122 -18.14 -2.98 -7.35
N ALA A 123 -17.51 -1.97 -6.79
CA ALA A 123 -17.28 -1.81 -5.37
C ALA A 123 -18.18 -0.71 -4.76
N VAL A 124 -18.41 -0.77 -3.45
CA VAL A 124 -19.24 0.25 -2.76
C VAL A 124 -18.59 1.64 -2.89
N ILE A 125 -17.26 1.71 -2.78
CA ILE A 125 -16.50 2.97 -2.87
C ILE A 125 -16.53 3.60 -4.28
N ASP A 126 -16.91 2.84 -5.33
CA ASP A 126 -17.00 3.37 -6.70
C ASP A 126 -18.10 4.45 -6.83
N ARG A 127 -19.08 4.48 -5.92
CA ARG A 127 -20.17 5.46 -5.92
C ARG A 127 -19.69 6.91 -5.78
N ALA A 128 -18.54 7.11 -5.13
CA ALA A 128 -17.93 8.43 -4.93
C ALA A 128 -16.76 8.69 -5.88
N ALA A 129 -16.53 7.82 -6.86
CA ALA A 129 -15.38 7.91 -7.76
C ALA A 129 -15.75 8.49 -9.13
N ASP A 130 -14.92 9.41 -9.62
CA ASP A 130 -14.92 9.84 -11.03
C ASP A 130 -14.18 8.82 -11.90
N LEU A 131 -13.24 8.07 -11.30
CA LEU A 131 -12.39 7.07 -11.94
C LEU A 131 -12.38 5.78 -11.10
N VAL A 132 -12.46 4.63 -11.75
CA VAL A 132 -12.37 3.33 -11.08
C VAL A 132 -11.05 2.66 -11.47
N LEU A 133 -10.22 2.39 -10.46
CA LEU A 133 -8.91 1.76 -10.59
C LEU A 133 -8.99 0.36 -9.97
N THR A 134 -9.15 -0.67 -10.79
CA THR A 134 -9.24 -2.04 -10.29
C THR A 134 -7.85 -2.59 -9.96
N VAL A 135 -7.71 -3.25 -8.81
CA VAL A 135 -6.53 -4.03 -8.46
C VAL A 135 -6.75 -5.47 -8.90
N PRO A 136 -6.15 -5.93 -10.00
CA PRO A 136 -6.46 -7.24 -10.58
C PRO A 136 -5.75 -8.38 -9.85
N CYS A 137 -6.03 -8.54 -8.55
CA CYS A 137 -5.41 -9.57 -7.71
C CYS A 137 -6.28 -10.83 -7.54
N GLY A 138 -7.51 -10.83 -8.06
CA GLY A 138 -8.47 -11.89 -7.80
C GLY A 138 -8.93 -11.93 -6.34
N GLU A 139 -9.81 -12.87 -6.03
CA GLU A 139 -10.39 -13.01 -4.70
C GLU A 139 -9.33 -13.41 -3.65
N GLU A 140 -9.44 -12.84 -2.46
CA GLU A 140 -8.67 -13.21 -1.27
C GLU A 140 -9.60 -13.31 -0.07
N ARG A 141 -9.88 -14.55 0.38
CA ARG A 141 -10.83 -14.84 1.47
C ARG A 141 -10.18 -14.87 2.84
N ALA A 142 -8.84 -14.87 2.94
CA ALA A 142 -8.16 -14.83 4.22
C ALA A 142 -8.52 -13.54 4.97
N GLY A 143 -8.67 -13.61 6.30
CA GLY A 143 -8.90 -12.44 7.13
C GLY A 143 -7.70 -11.49 7.10
N ALA A 144 -6.51 -12.03 7.28
CA ALA A 144 -5.25 -11.29 7.15
C ALA A 144 -4.87 -11.22 5.66
N LYS A 145 -5.09 -10.04 5.04
CA LYS A 145 -4.80 -9.81 3.63
C LYS A 145 -3.30 -9.73 3.35
N THR A 146 -2.82 -10.43 2.33
CA THR A 146 -1.41 -10.45 1.90
C THR A 146 -1.26 -10.15 0.41
N LYS A 147 -1.85 -10.94 -0.46
CA LYS A 147 -1.82 -10.76 -1.91
C LYS A 147 -2.35 -9.39 -2.32
N GLY A 148 -3.52 -9.01 -1.80
CA GLY A 148 -4.13 -7.71 -2.06
C GLY A 148 -3.28 -6.52 -1.63
N TYR A 149 -2.50 -6.65 -0.55
CA TYR A 149 -1.54 -5.63 -0.11
C TYR A 149 -0.49 -5.37 -1.18
N HIS A 150 0.22 -6.42 -1.62
CA HIS A 150 1.28 -6.29 -2.62
C HIS A 150 0.77 -5.81 -3.98
N CYS A 151 -0.40 -6.32 -4.40
CA CYS A 151 -1.02 -5.90 -5.65
C CYS A 151 -1.48 -4.43 -5.60
N THR A 152 -1.96 -3.94 -4.46
CA THR A 152 -2.31 -2.53 -4.28
C THR A 152 -1.07 -1.64 -4.39
N ILE A 153 0.04 -2.01 -3.77
CA ILE A 153 1.32 -1.28 -3.88
C ILE A 153 1.75 -1.21 -5.34
N LEU A 154 1.79 -2.34 -6.04
CA LEU A 154 2.16 -2.37 -7.46
C LEU A 154 1.22 -1.51 -8.31
N ASN A 155 -0.08 -1.56 -8.05
CA ASN A 155 -1.07 -0.75 -8.76
C ASN A 155 -0.80 0.76 -8.62
N LEU A 156 -0.48 1.22 -7.41
CA LEU A 156 -0.09 2.60 -7.13
C LEU A 156 1.24 2.95 -7.81
N MET A 157 2.23 2.05 -7.79
CA MET A 157 3.50 2.27 -8.48
C MET A 157 3.30 2.40 -10.00
N LEU A 158 2.48 1.53 -10.61
CA LEU A 158 2.16 1.58 -12.03
C LEU A 158 1.41 2.88 -12.40
N LEU A 159 0.49 3.35 -11.54
CA LEU A 159 -0.14 4.65 -11.71
C LEU A 159 0.91 5.78 -11.68
N GLY A 160 1.85 5.73 -10.75
CA GLY A 160 2.97 6.68 -10.68
C GLY A 160 3.77 6.74 -11.97
N LEU A 161 4.08 5.57 -12.56
CA LEU A 161 4.79 5.48 -13.84
C LEU A 161 3.94 6.01 -15.01
N ALA A 162 2.63 5.75 -15.02
CA ALA A 162 1.72 6.28 -16.04
C ALA A 162 1.65 7.81 -15.99
N VAL A 163 1.57 8.39 -14.79
CA VAL A 163 1.60 9.85 -14.59
C VAL A 163 2.94 10.44 -15.07
N ALA A 164 4.07 9.84 -14.68
CA ALA A 164 5.41 10.28 -15.08
C ALA A 164 5.59 10.26 -16.60
N SER A 165 5.15 9.18 -17.26
CA SER A 165 5.20 9.05 -18.72
C SER A 165 4.31 10.11 -19.40
N ARG A 166 3.10 10.34 -18.89
CA ARG A 166 2.18 11.35 -19.42
C ARG A 166 2.74 12.76 -19.31
N GLN A 167 3.43 13.06 -18.22
CA GLN A 167 4.10 14.35 -17.98
C GLN A 167 5.45 14.47 -18.69
N ARG A 168 5.89 13.45 -19.44
CA ARG A 168 7.20 13.39 -20.11
C ARG A 168 8.39 13.49 -19.12
N ARG A 169 8.19 13.03 -17.88
CA ARG A 169 9.24 12.94 -16.86
C ARG A 169 9.96 11.60 -16.87
N LEU A 170 9.41 10.63 -17.59
CA LEU A 170 9.92 9.28 -17.72
C LEU A 170 9.88 8.89 -19.19
N SER A 171 11.02 8.53 -19.77
CA SER A 171 11.10 8.00 -21.12
C SER A 171 10.58 6.56 -21.20
N ASP A 172 10.28 6.09 -22.40
CA ASP A 172 9.84 4.70 -22.60
C ASP A 172 10.93 3.70 -22.23
N GLU A 173 12.21 4.02 -22.47
CA GLU A 173 13.36 3.21 -22.11
C GLU A 173 13.51 3.09 -20.58
N GLU A 174 13.42 4.21 -19.86
CA GLU A 174 13.48 4.21 -18.40
C GLU A 174 12.30 3.46 -17.78
N ARG A 175 11.10 3.67 -18.33
CA ARG A 175 9.91 2.92 -17.90
C ARG A 175 10.08 1.43 -18.10
N LYS A 176 10.58 1.01 -19.26
CA LYS A 176 10.86 -0.40 -19.56
C LYS A 176 11.90 -0.98 -18.62
N ALA A 177 12.98 -0.25 -18.34
CA ALA A 177 14.01 -0.68 -17.39
C ALA A 177 13.45 -0.87 -15.96
N LEU A 178 12.55 -0.01 -15.51
CA LEU A 178 11.88 -0.16 -14.21
C LEU A 178 10.98 -1.39 -14.19
N LEU A 179 10.19 -1.63 -15.22
CA LEU A 179 9.35 -2.83 -15.32
C LEU A 179 10.18 -4.12 -15.34
N VAL A 180 11.32 -4.13 -16.02
CA VAL A 180 12.26 -5.27 -16.00
C VAL A 180 12.82 -5.50 -14.59
N ARG A 181 13.16 -4.46 -13.86
CA ARG A 181 13.60 -4.59 -12.45
C ARG A 181 12.51 -5.14 -11.56
N MET A 182 11.26 -4.70 -11.72
CA MET A 182 10.11 -5.25 -10.99
C MET A 182 9.90 -6.73 -11.33
N ASP A 183 9.93 -7.08 -12.61
CA ASP A 183 9.84 -8.48 -13.08
C ASP A 183 10.91 -9.36 -12.44
N THR A 184 12.17 -8.94 -12.49
CA THR A 184 13.28 -9.65 -11.84
C THR A 184 13.03 -9.82 -10.34
N THR A 185 12.59 -8.78 -9.64
CA THR A 185 12.28 -8.82 -8.21
C THR A 185 11.17 -9.83 -7.92
N PHE A 186 10.08 -9.81 -8.70
CA PHE A 186 8.94 -10.69 -8.46
C PHE A 186 9.25 -12.16 -8.77
N ASN A 187 10.13 -12.42 -9.72
CA ASN A 187 10.64 -13.78 -9.99
C ASN A 187 11.49 -14.35 -8.83
N HIS A 188 12.06 -13.50 -7.96
CA HIS A 188 12.79 -13.94 -6.77
C HIS A 188 11.90 -14.13 -5.52
N LEU A 189 10.65 -13.67 -5.54
CA LEU A 189 9.76 -13.77 -4.37
C LEU A 189 9.54 -15.20 -3.88
N PRO A 190 9.38 -16.25 -4.73
CA PRO A 190 9.23 -17.61 -4.24
C PRO A 190 10.39 -18.04 -3.33
N THR A 191 11.63 -17.75 -3.73
CA THR A 191 12.83 -18.06 -2.92
C THR A 191 12.83 -17.28 -1.61
N LEU A 192 12.38 -16.01 -1.61
CA LEU A 192 12.26 -15.23 -0.36
C LEU A 192 11.18 -15.80 0.55
N ILE A 193 10.06 -16.26 0.02
CA ILE A 193 8.99 -16.91 0.81
C ILE A 193 9.51 -18.15 1.49
N GLU A 194 10.20 -19.04 0.77
CA GLU A 194 10.81 -20.25 1.32
C GLU A 194 11.85 -19.91 2.40
N ALA A 195 12.74 -18.96 2.16
CA ALA A 195 13.73 -18.52 3.13
C ALA A 195 13.08 -17.93 4.39
N SER A 196 12.01 -17.15 4.22
CA SER A 196 11.25 -16.59 5.35
C SER A 196 10.56 -17.65 6.18
N GLN A 197 9.98 -18.68 5.54
CA GLN A 197 9.39 -19.82 6.25
C GLN A 197 10.44 -20.58 7.08
N ALA A 198 11.62 -20.84 6.50
CA ALA A 198 12.73 -21.47 7.20
C ALA A 198 13.20 -20.62 8.40
N TRP A 199 13.29 -19.29 8.20
CA TRP A 199 13.67 -18.36 9.28
C TRP A 199 12.64 -18.40 10.43
N VAL A 200 11.34 -18.35 10.12
CA VAL A 200 10.26 -18.40 11.12
C VAL A 200 10.32 -19.72 11.90
N LEU A 201 10.51 -20.86 11.23
CA LEU A 201 10.60 -22.16 11.90
C LEU A 201 11.79 -22.23 12.87
N ASN A 202 12.94 -21.66 12.50
CA ASN A 202 14.12 -21.60 13.34
C ASN A 202 13.99 -20.64 14.54
N HIS A 203 13.10 -19.65 14.46
CA HIS A 203 12.88 -18.64 15.50
C HIS A 203 11.48 -18.74 16.15
N ALA A 204 10.73 -19.79 15.87
CA ALA A 204 9.35 -19.95 16.34
C ALA A 204 9.25 -19.86 17.87
N ARG A 205 10.18 -20.49 18.61
CA ARG A 205 10.12 -20.55 20.06
C ARG A 205 10.22 -19.15 20.71
N PRO A 206 11.23 -18.31 20.42
CA PRO A 206 11.29 -16.95 20.92
C PRO A 206 10.03 -16.12 20.59
N LEU A 207 9.50 -16.25 19.38
CA LEU A 207 8.31 -15.51 18.95
C LEU A 207 7.05 -15.94 19.72
N ILE A 208 6.89 -17.24 19.98
CA ILE A 208 5.74 -17.78 20.73
C ILE A 208 5.81 -17.40 22.22
N ASP A 209 6.99 -17.37 22.80
CA ASP A 209 7.19 -17.09 24.23
C ASP A 209 7.19 -15.57 24.52
N SER A 210 7.16 -14.71 23.49
CA SER A 210 7.17 -13.26 23.66
C SER A 210 5.89 -12.71 24.30
N ALA A 211 6.04 -11.83 25.26
CA ALA A 211 4.92 -11.09 25.84
C ALA A 211 4.42 -9.94 24.94
N ASP A 212 5.35 -9.32 24.21
CA ASP A 212 5.08 -8.35 23.16
C ASP A 212 6.13 -8.43 22.04
N ILE A 213 5.71 -8.12 20.82
CA ILE A 213 6.57 -8.10 19.64
C ILE A 213 6.55 -6.70 19.05
N ARG A 214 7.72 -6.17 18.76
CA ARG A 214 7.86 -4.86 18.12
C ARG A 214 8.65 -4.98 16.84
N LEU A 215 8.13 -4.34 15.80
CA LEU A 215 8.80 -4.24 14.51
C LEU A 215 9.34 -2.83 14.37
N THR A 216 10.54 -2.69 13.82
CA THR A 216 11.09 -1.39 13.46
C THR A 216 11.84 -1.45 12.14
N GLY A 217 12.00 -0.30 11.52
CA GLY A 217 12.75 -0.14 10.28
C GLY A 217 12.79 1.32 9.85
N PRO A 218 13.65 1.68 8.90
CA PRO A 218 13.80 3.05 8.45
C PRO A 218 12.53 3.59 7.77
N ALA A 219 12.41 4.92 7.74
CA ALA A 219 11.22 5.63 7.24
C ALA A 219 10.69 5.13 5.89
N ARG A 220 11.58 4.71 4.97
CA ARG A 220 11.18 4.15 3.66
C ARG A 220 10.45 2.80 3.76
N LEU A 221 10.66 2.05 4.85
CA LEU A 221 10.01 0.77 5.14
C LEU A 221 8.86 0.91 6.14
N PHE A 222 8.53 2.11 6.59
CA PHE A 222 7.55 2.31 7.66
C PHE A 222 6.17 1.69 7.32
N GLY A 223 5.70 1.82 6.08
CA GLY A 223 4.47 1.16 5.64
C GLY A 223 4.55 -0.38 5.74
N THR A 224 5.71 -0.97 5.41
CA THR A 224 5.96 -2.41 5.54
C THR A 224 6.04 -2.84 7.00
N VAL A 225 6.68 -2.03 7.86
CA VAL A 225 6.74 -2.26 9.31
C VAL A 225 5.33 -2.27 9.91
N GLN A 226 4.49 -1.30 9.55
CA GLN A 226 3.11 -1.20 10.03
C GLN A 226 2.26 -2.39 9.56
N GLU A 227 2.42 -2.81 8.30
CA GLU A 227 1.68 -3.95 7.78
C GLU A 227 2.14 -5.26 8.40
N GLY A 228 3.45 -5.45 8.57
CA GLY A 228 4.01 -6.61 9.26
C GLY A 228 3.48 -6.72 10.69
N ALA A 229 3.47 -5.62 11.44
CA ALA A 229 2.91 -5.58 12.79
C ALA A 229 1.42 -5.92 12.79
N LEU A 230 0.63 -5.37 11.86
CA LEU A 230 -0.80 -5.67 11.74
C LEU A 230 -1.03 -7.16 11.42
N LYS A 231 -0.29 -7.73 10.48
CA LYS A 231 -0.44 -9.16 10.12
C LYS A 231 -0.06 -10.09 11.26
N MET A 232 1.00 -9.79 11.99
CA MET A 232 1.38 -10.57 13.18
C MET A 232 0.32 -10.44 14.28
N LEU A 233 -0.20 -9.24 14.55
CA LEU A 233 -1.28 -9.02 15.52
C LEU A 233 -2.53 -9.82 15.17
N GLU A 234 -2.95 -9.79 13.90
CA GLU A 234 -4.14 -10.49 13.40
C GLU A 234 -4.01 -12.02 13.49
N THR A 235 -2.79 -12.55 13.30
CA THR A 235 -2.54 -14.00 13.23
C THR A 235 -2.12 -14.60 14.56
N LEU A 236 -1.22 -13.95 15.29
CA LEU A 236 -0.70 -14.41 16.59
C LEU A 236 -1.62 -14.06 17.76
N ARG A 237 -2.45 -13.01 17.61
CA ARG A 237 -3.37 -12.49 18.64
C ARG A 237 -2.65 -12.11 19.95
N CYS A 238 -1.44 -11.61 19.85
CA CYS A 238 -0.66 -11.02 20.93
C CYS A 238 -0.36 -9.55 20.62
N PRO A 239 0.08 -8.75 21.60
CA PRO A 239 0.50 -7.37 21.36
C PRO A 239 1.64 -7.30 20.34
N VAL A 240 1.40 -6.63 19.22
CA VAL A 240 2.42 -6.35 18.20
C VAL A 240 2.27 -4.90 17.76
N ALA A 241 3.38 -4.17 17.67
CA ALA A 241 3.39 -2.77 17.22
C ALA A 241 4.58 -2.51 16.28
N GLY A 242 4.36 -1.61 15.32
CA GLY A 242 5.39 -1.17 14.38
C GLY A 242 5.81 0.27 14.66
N TYR A 243 7.09 0.56 14.54
CA TYR A 243 7.67 1.87 14.78
C TYR A 243 8.66 2.23 13.68
N GLU A 244 8.77 3.51 13.38
CA GLU A 244 9.91 4.02 12.62
C GLU A 244 11.17 3.95 13.50
N PHE A 245 12.34 3.69 12.88
CA PHE A 245 13.57 3.38 13.63
C PHE A 245 14.03 4.53 14.51
N GLU A 246 14.05 5.75 13.99
CA GLU A 246 14.47 6.92 14.78
C GLU A 246 13.47 7.22 15.90
N GLU A 247 12.16 7.12 15.62
CA GLU A 247 11.14 7.30 16.64
C GLU A 247 11.21 6.21 17.72
N PHE A 248 11.60 4.98 17.37
CA PHE A 248 11.77 3.89 18.31
C PHE A 248 12.79 4.21 19.41
N ILE A 249 13.90 4.87 19.06
CA ILE A 249 14.95 5.24 20.03
C ILE A 249 14.59 6.45 20.90
N HIS A 250 13.47 7.14 20.62
CA HIS A 250 12.98 8.27 21.40
C HIS A 250 11.98 7.89 22.50
N GLY A 251 12.22 6.77 23.18
CA GLY A 251 11.48 6.39 24.40
C GLY A 251 10.82 5.03 24.37
N ILE A 252 10.47 4.52 23.20
CA ILE A 252 9.75 3.24 23.05
C ILE A 252 10.57 2.07 23.60
N TYR A 253 11.89 2.10 23.42
CA TYR A 253 12.80 1.07 23.95
C TYR A 253 12.77 0.94 25.49
N ASN A 254 12.36 1.98 26.22
CA ASN A 254 12.28 1.93 27.68
C ASN A 254 11.21 0.94 28.19
N ALA A 255 10.27 0.53 27.34
CA ALA A 255 9.26 -0.45 27.69
C ALA A 255 9.67 -1.89 27.32
N PHE A 256 10.94 -2.12 26.93
CA PHE A 256 11.49 -3.45 26.69
C PHE A 256 11.89 -4.14 27.98
N ASP A 257 11.57 -5.42 28.09
CA ASP A 257 12.07 -6.34 29.10
C ASP A 257 12.53 -7.65 28.42
N GLU A 258 12.95 -8.60 29.22
CA GLU A 258 13.45 -9.91 28.79
C GLU A 258 12.41 -10.78 28.04
N ARG A 259 11.13 -10.38 28.08
CA ARG A 259 10.01 -11.06 27.40
C ARG A 259 9.61 -10.35 26.11
N SER A 260 10.26 -9.25 25.79
CA SER A 260 9.99 -8.50 24.57
C SER A 260 10.82 -9.04 23.41
N THR A 261 10.25 -9.11 22.22
CA THR A 261 10.97 -9.42 20.97
C THR A 261 11.00 -8.21 20.04
N LEU A 262 12.18 -7.87 19.55
CA LEU A 262 12.37 -6.86 18.51
C LEU A 262 12.71 -7.52 17.18
N ILE A 263 11.94 -7.20 16.14
CA ILE A 263 12.24 -7.56 14.75
C ILE A 263 12.61 -6.26 14.02
N MET A 264 13.85 -6.20 13.56
CA MET A 264 14.37 -5.04 12.84
C MET A 264 14.42 -5.36 11.34
N LEU A 265 13.77 -4.54 10.52
CA LEU A 265 13.87 -4.59 9.07
C LEU A 265 15.04 -3.73 8.62
N ASP A 266 16.09 -4.38 8.15
CA ASP A 266 17.27 -3.73 7.57
C ASP A 266 17.22 -3.92 6.05
N PRO A 267 17.24 -2.82 5.24
CA PRO A 267 17.11 -2.89 3.79
C PRO A 267 18.40 -3.29 3.09
#